data_9656dd4b29fe4a389ca5a18a87e8e41e
#
_entry.id   9656dd4b29fe4a389ca5a18a87e8e41e
#
_cell.length_a   1.000
_cell.length_b   1.000
_cell.length_c   1.000
_cell.angle_alpha   90.00
_cell.angle_beta   90.00
_cell.angle_gamma   90.00
#
_symmetry.space_group_name_H-M   'P 1'
#
loop_
_entity.id
_entity.type
_entity.pdbx_description
1 polymer ?
#
loop_
_entity_poly.entity_id
_entity_poly.type
_entity_poly.pdbx_seq_one_letter_code
_entity_poly.pdbx_strand_id
1 'polypeptide(L)'
;MSEARNLRKTTYRLYPTPKQTVALDALLRSHQQLYNAALEERISAWSKAGKSISYADQCRSLTVLRRDLPEWADAANCSSQQMTLRRLDKAFAAFFRRVKAGQTPGFPRFKSLGRFPGFSFKSHGDGWRFTPEDGWRHGSLRLSGVGQIRARGQARQDGDIRASDILHRDGRWYLSLTVAVAVPERARQADGAMAYDWGVETFLSGVTHADETIQIDNPRWWQQEKEQTIRLQQAVSRKPNRRSNRRKKAVRRLAAARAKVARKRLDWAHQQTAALAGKYALVATEELTLKNMTRSASGTVEEPGKQVAQKAGLNREILDTAPGLFTSLFRYKVLETGGEWVDAPTR
;
A
#
# COMPACT_ATOMS: atom_id res chain seq x y z
N MET A 1 -12.14 -20.42 25.60
CA MET A 1 -11.97 -18.94 25.45
C MET A 1 -11.19 -18.73 24.16
N SER A 2 -11.74 -17.98 23.20
CA SER A 2 -11.04 -17.68 21.94
C SER A 2 -9.92 -16.71 22.23
N GLU A 3 -8.66 -17.13 22.09
CA GLU A 3 -7.52 -16.23 22.20
C GLU A 3 -7.71 -15.04 21.23
N ALA A 4 -7.57 -13.84 21.71
CA ALA A 4 -7.60 -12.65 20.90
C ALA A 4 -6.45 -12.74 19.87
N ARG A 5 -6.78 -12.73 18.59
CA ARG A 5 -5.79 -12.84 17.50
C ARG A 5 -5.73 -11.54 16.72
N ASN A 6 -4.54 -10.99 16.59
CA ASN A 6 -4.27 -9.84 15.74
C ASN A 6 -3.95 -10.27 14.31
N LEU A 7 -4.46 -9.53 13.32
CA LEU A 7 -4.11 -9.74 11.92
C LEU A 7 -2.88 -8.91 11.56
N ARG A 8 -1.85 -9.57 11.06
CA ARG A 8 -0.61 -8.96 10.59
C ARG A 8 -0.44 -9.13 9.10
N LYS A 9 0.12 -8.13 8.43
CA LYS A 9 0.55 -8.26 7.04
C LYS A 9 2.06 -8.40 6.96
N THR A 10 2.50 -9.47 6.29
CA THR A 10 3.92 -9.73 5.99
C THR A 10 4.11 -9.82 4.49
N THR A 11 5.15 -9.20 3.95
CA THR A 11 5.40 -9.15 2.51
C THR A 11 6.70 -9.86 2.16
N TYR A 12 6.60 -10.83 1.24
CA TYR A 12 7.72 -11.54 0.65
C TYR A 12 7.92 -11.11 -0.80
N ARG A 13 9.15 -10.95 -1.23
CA ARG A 13 9.47 -10.77 -2.64
C ARG A 13 9.47 -12.13 -3.33
N LEU A 14 8.76 -12.25 -4.44
CA LEU A 14 8.73 -13.45 -5.27
C LEU A 14 9.83 -13.41 -6.35
N TYR A 15 10.38 -14.57 -6.66
CA TYR A 15 11.41 -14.78 -7.67
C TYR A 15 10.94 -15.79 -8.72
N PRO A 16 9.96 -15.40 -9.56
CA PRO A 16 9.46 -16.29 -10.61
C PRO A 16 10.48 -16.46 -11.72
N THR A 17 10.49 -17.64 -12.34
CA THR A 17 11.18 -17.89 -13.63
C THR A 17 10.52 -17.11 -14.76
N PRO A 18 11.15 -17.00 -15.96
CA PRO A 18 10.51 -16.37 -17.11
C PRO A 18 9.14 -16.99 -17.46
N LYS A 19 9.02 -18.33 -17.46
CA LYS A 19 7.76 -19.04 -17.71
C LYS A 19 6.69 -18.70 -16.66
N GLN A 20 7.05 -18.68 -15.39
CA GLN A 20 6.16 -18.29 -14.30
C GLN A 20 5.76 -16.81 -14.37
N THR A 21 6.66 -15.93 -14.82
CA THR A 21 6.34 -14.51 -15.02
C THR A 21 5.27 -14.33 -16.08
N VAL A 22 5.34 -15.05 -17.19
CA VAL A 22 4.30 -15.04 -18.25
C VAL A 22 2.95 -15.50 -17.68
N ALA A 23 2.93 -16.59 -16.88
CA ALA A 23 1.70 -17.07 -16.25
C ALA A 23 1.14 -16.07 -15.22
N LEU A 24 1.98 -15.45 -14.39
CA LEU A 24 1.55 -14.39 -13.46
C LEU A 24 1.00 -13.15 -14.19
N ASP A 25 1.61 -12.76 -15.31
CA ASP A 25 1.13 -11.65 -16.14
C ASP A 25 -0.22 -11.97 -16.79
N ALA A 26 -0.45 -13.24 -17.19
CA ALA A 26 -1.73 -13.70 -17.72
C ALA A 26 -2.82 -13.66 -16.63
N LEU A 27 -2.55 -14.17 -15.42
CA LEU A 27 -3.44 -14.04 -14.27
C LEU A 27 -3.78 -12.58 -13.95
N LEU A 28 -2.77 -11.70 -13.92
CA LEU A 28 -2.98 -10.28 -13.66
C LEU A 28 -3.89 -9.64 -14.69
N ARG A 29 -3.73 -10.00 -15.96
CA ARG A 29 -4.56 -9.53 -17.08
C ARG A 29 -5.99 -10.01 -16.95
N SER A 30 -6.23 -11.28 -16.65
CA SER A 30 -7.55 -11.85 -16.44
C SER A 30 -8.29 -11.13 -15.32
N HIS A 31 -7.66 -10.92 -14.17
CA HIS A 31 -8.26 -10.18 -13.05
C HIS A 31 -8.53 -8.71 -13.39
N GLN A 32 -7.65 -8.07 -14.15
CA GLN A 32 -7.85 -6.68 -14.60
C GLN A 32 -9.04 -6.57 -15.58
N GLN A 33 -9.18 -7.52 -16.50
CA GLN A 33 -10.31 -7.58 -17.43
C GLN A 33 -11.62 -7.81 -16.67
N LEU A 34 -11.66 -8.77 -15.73
CA LEU A 34 -12.82 -9.01 -14.88
C LEU A 34 -13.24 -7.77 -14.09
N TYR A 35 -12.27 -7.07 -13.48
CA TYR A 35 -12.54 -5.83 -12.74
C TYR A 35 -13.20 -4.78 -13.63
N ASN A 36 -12.66 -4.59 -14.84
CA ASN A 36 -13.18 -3.58 -15.76
C ASN A 36 -14.54 -3.96 -16.34
N ALA A 37 -14.76 -5.23 -16.71
CA ALA A 37 -16.05 -5.71 -17.17
C ALA A 37 -17.13 -5.56 -16.08
N ALA A 38 -16.82 -5.94 -14.84
CA ALA A 38 -17.72 -5.76 -13.71
C ALA A 38 -18.03 -4.29 -13.39
N LEU A 39 -17.07 -3.38 -13.58
CA LEU A 39 -17.30 -1.95 -13.46
C LEU A 39 -18.24 -1.43 -14.55
N GLU A 40 -18.01 -1.83 -15.80
CA GLU A 40 -18.83 -1.45 -16.94
C GLU A 40 -20.28 -1.97 -16.79
N GLU A 41 -20.44 -3.20 -16.34
CA GLU A 41 -21.75 -3.79 -16.04
C GLU A 41 -22.53 -2.91 -15.03
N ARG A 42 -21.94 -2.49 -13.91
CA ARG A 42 -22.57 -1.61 -12.93
C ARG A 42 -22.93 -0.25 -13.50
N ILE A 43 -22.03 0.35 -14.28
CA ILE A 43 -22.26 1.65 -14.92
C ILE A 43 -23.40 1.54 -15.93
N SER A 44 -23.38 0.54 -16.82
CA SER A 44 -24.37 0.35 -17.87
C SER A 44 -25.76 0.00 -17.32
N ALA A 45 -25.85 -0.85 -16.30
CA ALA A 45 -27.10 -1.20 -15.66
C ALA A 45 -27.77 0.03 -15.01
N TRP A 46 -26.98 0.87 -14.37
CA TRP A 46 -27.50 2.10 -13.79
C TRP A 46 -27.89 3.13 -14.84
N SER A 47 -27.03 3.41 -15.82
CA SER A 47 -27.29 4.44 -16.82
C SER A 47 -28.43 4.09 -17.79
N LYS A 48 -28.63 2.79 -18.12
CA LYS A 48 -29.64 2.34 -19.08
C LYS A 48 -30.98 1.95 -18.44
N ALA A 49 -30.95 1.44 -17.20
CA ALA A 49 -32.11 0.85 -16.55
C ALA A 49 -32.35 1.31 -15.10
N GLY A 50 -31.56 2.24 -14.57
CA GLY A 50 -31.64 2.66 -13.17
C GLY A 50 -31.41 1.52 -12.17
N LYS A 51 -30.86 0.38 -12.62
CA LYS A 51 -30.70 -0.84 -11.81
C LYS A 51 -29.35 -0.89 -11.12
N SER A 52 -29.37 -1.06 -9.80
CA SER A 52 -28.15 -1.31 -9.02
C SER A 52 -27.78 -2.80 -9.06
N ILE A 53 -26.51 -3.10 -9.34
CA ILE A 53 -25.95 -4.45 -9.33
C ILE A 53 -25.07 -4.62 -8.10
N SER A 54 -25.39 -5.61 -7.28
CA SER A 54 -24.68 -5.95 -6.06
C SER A 54 -23.46 -6.84 -6.32
N TYR A 55 -22.59 -7.00 -5.29
CA TYR A 55 -21.51 -7.99 -5.31
C TYR A 55 -22.04 -9.42 -5.51
N ALA A 56 -23.19 -9.76 -4.87
CA ALA A 56 -23.78 -11.09 -4.97
C ALA A 56 -24.28 -11.38 -6.40
N ASP A 57 -24.90 -10.38 -7.05
CA ASP A 57 -25.32 -10.49 -8.45
C ASP A 57 -24.13 -10.78 -9.35
N GLN A 58 -23.04 -10.03 -9.18
CA GLN A 58 -21.81 -10.22 -9.97
C GLN A 58 -21.14 -11.58 -9.71
N CYS A 59 -21.23 -12.11 -8.49
CA CYS A 59 -20.76 -13.47 -8.22
C CYS A 59 -21.63 -14.53 -8.92
N ARG A 60 -22.97 -14.33 -9.02
CA ARG A 60 -23.85 -15.21 -9.81
C ARG A 60 -23.51 -15.14 -11.29
N SER A 61 -23.37 -13.94 -11.85
CA SER A 61 -22.93 -13.74 -13.23
C SER A 61 -21.57 -14.40 -13.51
N LEU A 62 -20.62 -14.32 -12.58
CA LEU A 62 -19.33 -15.00 -12.70
C LEU A 62 -19.47 -16.52 -12.77
N THR A 63 -20.40 -17.12 -12.01
CA THR A 63 -20.65 -18.56 -12.05
C THR A 63 -21.16 -18.98 -13.42
N VAL A 64 -22.10 -18.22 -14.00
CA VAL A 64 -22.61 -18.44 -15.35
C VAL A 64 -21.48 -18.28 -16.39
N LEU A 65 -20.74 -17.18 -16.30
CA LEU A 65 -19.61 -16.90 -17.20
C LEU A 65 -18.59 -18.05 -17.22
N ARG A 66 -18.23 -18.59 -16.06
CA ARG A 66 -17.26 -19.71 -15.94
C ARG A 66 -17.78 -21.02 -16.49
N ARG A 67 -19.10 -21.23 -16.45
CA ARG A 67 -19.76 -22.41 -17.03
C ARG A 67 -19.82 -22.30 -18.56
N ASP A 68 -20.21 -21.15 -19.05
CA ASP A 68 -20.48 -20.92 -20.47
C ASP A 68 -19.21 -20.63 -21.28
N LEU A 69 -18.18 -20.10 -20.63
CA LEU A 69 -16.87 -19.78 -21.20
C LEU A 69 -15.75 -20.42 -20.37
N PRO A 70 -15.37 -21.67 -20.66
CA PRO A 70 -14.38 -22.43 -19.89
C PRO A 70 -13.03 -21.72 -19.74
N GLU A 71 -12.62 -20.90 -20.71
CA GLU A 71 -11.39 -20.11 -20.64
C GLU A 71 -11.35 -19.17 -19.43
N TRP A 72 -12.51 -18.73 -18.91
CA TRP A 72 -12.58 -17.95 -17.67
C TRP A 72 -12.43 -18.82 -16.42
N ALA A 73 -12.84 -20.08 -16.51
CA ALA A 73 -12.63 -21.06 -15.44
C ALA A 73 -11.15 -21.43 -15.34
N ASP A 74 -10.48 -21.63 -16.48
CA ASP A 74 -9.09 -22.02 -16.58
C ASP A 74 -8.13 -20.86 -16.29
N ALA A 75 -8.55 -19.63 -16.61
CA ALA A 75 -7.72 -18.44 -16.46
C ALA A 75 -7.34 -18.13 -15.00
N ALA A 76 -8.24 -18.42 -14.03
CA ALA A 76 -7.97 -18.15 -12.63
C ALA A 76 -8.89 -18.94 -11.69
N ASN A 77 -8.44 -19.13 -10.45
CA ASN A 77 -9.25 -19.73 -9.37
C ASN A 77 -10.49 -18.86 -9.09
N CYS A 78 -11.65 -19.50 -8.87
CA CYS A 78 -12.94 -18.85 -8.66
C CYS A 78 -12.91 -17.88 -7.46
N SER A 79 -12.34 -18.30 -6.34
CA SER A 79 -12.25 -17.49 -5.13
C SER A 79 -11.42 -16.21 -5.37
N SER A 80 -10.35 -16.30 -6.16
CA SER A 80 -9.55 -15.12 -6.51
C SER A 80 -10.29 -14.16 -7.45
N GLN A 81 -11.10 -14.68 -8.37
CA GLN A 81 -12.00 -13.87 -9.21
C GLN A 81 -13.07 -13.16 -8.37
N GLN A 82 -13.69 -13.85 -7.42
CA GLN A 82 -14.62 -13.25 -6.45
C GLN A 82 -13.95 -12.15 -5.62
N MET A 83 -12.69 -12.34 -5.23
CA MET A 83 -11.94 -11.28 -4.53
C MET A 83 -11.69 -10.06 -5.40
N THR A 84 -11.61 -10.21 -6.72
CA THR A 84 -11.55 -9.08 -7.66
C THR A 84 -12.89 -8.31 -7.71
N LEU A 85 -14.00 -9.01 -7.75
CA LEU A 85 -15.34 -8.40 -7.63
C LEU A 85 -15.53 -7.70 -6.27
N ARG A 86 -15.07 -8.32 -5.19
CA ARG A 86 -15.08 -7.72 -3.84
C ARG A 86 -14.24 -6.44 -3.77
N ARG A 87 -13.12 -6.37 -4.50
CA ARG A 87 -12.32 -5.13 -4.60
C ARG A 87 -13.11 -4.00 -5.24
N LEU A 88 -13.86 -4.28 -6.29
CA LEU A 88 -14.75 -3.30 -6.93
C LEU A 88 -15.86 -2.86 -5.97
N ASP A 89 -16.50 -3.82 -5.30
CA ASP A 89 -17.53 -3.57 -4.32
C ASP A 89 -17.06 -2.64 -3.19
N LYS A 90 -15.88 -2.89 -2.62
CA LYS A 90 -15.26 -2.00 -1.63
C LYS A 90 -14.98 -0.59 -2.18
N ALA A 91 -14.67 -0.47 -3.48
CA ALA A 91 -14.45 0.83 -4.10
C ALA A 91 -15.77 1.63 -4.21
N PHE A 92 -16.88 0.99 -4.58
CA PHE A 92 -18.20 1.61 -4.55
C PHE A 92 -18.67 1.95 -3.12
N ALA A 93 -18.48 1.04 -2.16
CA ALA A 93 -18.81 1.31 -0.77
C ALA A 93 -18.03 2.54 -0.23
N ALA A 94 -16.76 2.67 -0.59
CA ALA A 94 -15.97 3.86 -0.23
C ALA A 94 -16.44 5.13 -0.93
N PHE A 95 -16.88 5.04 -2.19
CA PHE A 95 -17.49 6.15 -2.92
C PHE A 95 -18.77 6.64 -2.23
N PHE A 96 -19.73 5.76 -1.99
CA PHE A 96 -21.00 6.11 -1.37
C PHE A 96 -20.84 6.62 0.07
N ARG A 97 -19.92 6.04 0.85
CA ARG A 97 -19.61 6.55 2.18
C ARG A 97 -19.12 7.99 2.16
N ARG A 98 -18.27 8.38 1.20
CA ARG A 98 -17.80 9.76 1.03
C ARG A 98 -18.91 10.70 0.58
N VAL A 99 -19.76 10.27 -0.35
CA VAL A 99 -20.96 11.03 -0.76
C VAL A 99 -21.83 11.32 0.46
N LYS A 100 -22.18 10.29 1.24
CA LYS A 100 -23.00 10.42 2.45
C LYS A 100 -22.36 11.33 3.53
N ALA A 101 -21.04 11.34 3.60
CA ALA A 101 -20.29 12.18 4.54
C ALA A 101 -20.00 13.60 4.01
N GLY A 102 -20.55 14.03 2.86
CA GLY A 102 -20.29 15.32 2.25
C GLY A 102 -18.82 15.55 1.80
N GLN A 103 -18.04 14.47 1.71
CA GLN A 103 -16.65 14.53 1.28
C GLN A 103 -16.56 14.45 -0.25
N THR A 104 -15.46 14.93 -0.84
CA THR A 104 -15.21 14.78 -2.29
C THR A 104 -15.14 13.29 -2.67
N PRO A 105 -16.14 12.73 -3.39
CA PRO A 105 -16.16 11.32 -3.73
C PRO A 105 -15.29 11.04 -4.96
N GLY A 106 -14.56 9.92 -4.94
CA GLY A 106 -13.85 9.41 -6.10
C GLY A 106 -14.60 8.23 -6.70
N PHE A 107 -15.23 8.41 -7.85
CA PHE A 107 -15.92 7.32 -8.54
C PHE A 107 -14.93 6.22 -8.94
N PRO A 108 -15.27 4.92 -8.84
CA PRO A 108 -14.44 3.83 -9.30
C PRO A 108 -14.06 3.99 -10.78
N ARG A 109 -12.78 3.78 -11.11
CA ARG A 109 -12.26 4.02 -12.46
C ARG A 109 -11.76 2.72 -13.09
N PHE A 110 -11.86 2.62 -14.41
CA PHE A 110 -11.22 1.58 -15.19
C PHE A 110 -9.71 1.55 -14.92
N LYS A 111 -9.16 0.34 -14.85
CA LYS A 111 -7.73 0.13 -14.57
C LYS A 111 -7.01 -0.35 -15.82
N SER A 112 -5.96 0.34 -16.21
CA SER A 112 -5.00 -0.24 -17.16
C SER A 112 -4.18 -1.34 -16.48
N LEU A 113 -3.64 -2.27 -17.24
CA LEU A 113 -2.83 -3.37 -16.70
C LEU A 113 -1.66 -2.87 -15.85
N GLY A 114 -0.98 -1.80 -16.26
CA GLY A 114 0.13 -1.20 -15.52
C GLY A 114 -0.25 -0.49 -14.22
N ARG A 115 -1.55 -0.26 -13.98
CA ARG A 115 -2.11 0.34 -12.75
C ARG A 115 -2.93 -0.65 -11.94
N PHE A 116 -3.10 -1.88 -12.42
CA PHE A 116 -3.80 -2.92 -11.67
C PHE A 116 -2.82 -3.53 -10.67
N PRO A 117 -3.08 -3.45 -9.35
CA PRO A 117 -2.05 -3.70 -8.34
C PRO A 117 -1.72 -5.17 -8.14
N GLY A 118 -2.61 -6.09 -8.56
CA GLY A 118 -2.49 -7.52 -8.29
C GLY A 118 -3.84 -8.17 -8.02
N PHE A 119 -3.83 -9.42 -7.62
CA PHE A 119 -5.01 -10.22 -7.30
C PHE A 119 -4.87 -10.88 -5.92
N SER A 120 -5.99 -11.30 -5.35
CA SER A 120 -6.07 -11.72 -3.95
C SER A 120 -6.74 -13.07 -3.81
N PHE A 121 -6.41 -13.78 -2.73
CA PHE A 121 -7.05 -15.04 -2.33
C PHE A 121 -7.61 -14.91 -0.92
N LYS A 122 -8.77 -15.50 -0.69
CA LYS A 122 -9.50 -15.41 0.57
C LYS A 122 -8.98 -16.37 1.63
N SER A 123 -8.67 -17.60 1.24
CA SER A 123 -8.34 -18.69 2.17
C SER A 123 -7.04 -19.38 1.77
N HIS A 124 -6.21 -19.70 2.75
CA HIS A 124 -5.00 -20.50 2.52
C HIS A 124 -5.38 -21.92 2.12
N GLY A 125 -4.72 -22.45 1.09
CA GLY A 125 -5.03 -23.76 0.51
C GLY A 125 -6.02 -23.74 -0.66
N ASP A 126 -6.75 -22.64 -0.89
CA ASP A 126 -7.67 -22.49 -2.00
C ASP A 126 -6.97 -21.85 -3.22
N GLY A 127 -6.41 -22.70 -4.08
CA GLY A 127 -5.68 -22.29 -5.28
C GLY A 127 -4.26 -21.76 -5.04
N TRP A 128 -3.84 -21.67 -3.79
CA TRP A 128 -2.50 -21.24 -3.41
C TRP A 128 -2.10 -21.81 -2.04
N ARG A 129 -0.81 -21.96 -1.82
CA ARG A 129 -0.26 -22.35 -0.52
C ARG A 129 1.11 -21.71 -0.33
N PHE A 130 1.35 -21.10 0.81
CA PHE A 130 2.67 -20.64 1.21
C PHE A 130 3.23 -21.57 2.27
N THR A 131 4.44 -22.07 2.04
CA THR A 131 5.20 -22.86 2.99
C THR A 131 6.39 -22.02 3.46
N PRO A 132 6.40 -21.54 4.71
CA PRO A 132 7.54 -20.83 5.26
C PRO A 132 8.71 -21.78 5.49
N GLU A 133 9.93 -21.28 5.36
CA GLU A 133 11.14 -21.90 5.88
C GLU A 133 11.28 -21.59 7.37
N ASP A 134 12.26 -22.18 8.05
CA ASP A 134 12.50 -22.02 9.48
C ASP A 134 12.62 -20.54 9.87
N GLY A 135 11.93 -20.16 10.95
CA GLY A 135 11.85 -18.78 11.42
C GLY A 135 11.13 -17.81 10.49
N TRP A 136 10.37 -18.29 9.51
CA TRP A 136 9.62 -17.47 8.56
C TRP A 136 10.47 -16.45 7.80
N ARG A 137 11.77 -16.70 7.65
CA ARG A 137 12.69 -15.79 6.97
C ARG A 137 12.54 -15.84 5.45
N HIS A 138 12.25 -16.98 4.91
CA HIS A 138 11.99 -17.25 3.48
C HIS A 138 10.83 -18.20 3.37
N GLY A 139 10.58 -18.69 2.16
CA GLY A 139 9.57 -19.71 1.91
C GLY A 139 9.30 -19.92 0.43
N SER A 140 8.32 -20.73 0.15
CA SER A 140 7.86 -21.01 -1.20
C SER A 140 6.36 -20.79 -1.33
N LEU A 141 5.95 -20.18 -2.42
CA LEU A 141 4.56 -20.00 -2.82
C LEU A 141 4.24 -21.02 -3.91
N ARG A 142 3.32 -21.95 -3.65
CA ARG A 142 2.67 -22.75 -4.69
C ARG A 142 1.40 -22.03 -5.14
N LEU A 143 1.26 -21.81 -6.43
CA LEU A 143 0.12 -21.11 -7.03
C LEU A 143 -0.41 -21.96 -8.20
N SER A 144 -1.73 -22.24 -8.21
CA SER A 144 -2.38 -22.99 -9.29
C SER A 144 -2.16 -22.31 -10.64
N GLY A 145 -1.81 -23.09 -11.66
CA GLY A 145 -1.49 -22.58 -13.00
C GLY A 145 -0.10 -21.95 -13.15
N VAL A 146 0.65 -21.76 -12.06
CA VAL A 146 1.99 -21.12 -12.10
C VAL A 146 3.08 -22.06 -11.56
N GLY A 147 2.73 -22.90 -10.57
CA GLY A 147 3.66 -23.78 -9.88
C GLY A 147 4.28 -23.15 -8.64
N GLN A 148 5.45 -23.65 -8.25
CA GLN A 148 6.15 -23.24 -7.03
C GLN A 148 7.12 -22.09 -7.31
N ILE A 149 7.00 -20.99 -6.56
CA ILE A 149 7.79 -19.78 -6.71
C ILE A 149 8.55 -19.52 -5.41
N ARG A 150 9.86 -19.29 -5.51
CA ARG A 150 10.69 -18.90 -4.37
C ARG A 150 10.27 -17.54 -3.84
N ALA A 151 10.11 -17.43 -2.52
CA ALA A 151 9.76 -16.19 -1.83
C ALA A 151 10.84 -15.80 -0.82
N ARG A 152 11.25 -14.54 -0.81
CA ARG A 152 12.23 -14.01 0.14
C ARG A 152 11.62 -12.85 0.94
N GLY A 153 11.78 -12.92 2.22
CA GLY A 153 11.27 -11.95 3.18
C GLY A 153 11.47 -12.47 4.59
N GLN A 154 10.88 -11.81 5.54
CA GLN A 154 10.87 -12.24 6.94
C GLN A 154 9.58 -11.80 7.59
N ALA A 155 8.84 -12.71 8.22
CA ALA A 155 7.79 -12.38 9.17
C ALA A 155 8.42 -12.18 10.55
N ARG A 156 7.90 -11.23 11.30
CA ARG A 156 8.35 -11.01 12.68
C ARG A 156 7.73 -11.99 13.68
N GLN A 157 6.61 -12.56 13.31
CA GLN A 157 5.84 -13.51 14.12
C GLN A 157 5.26 -14.57 13.20
N ASP A 158 5.27 -15.79 13.64
CA ASP A 158 4.54 -16.92 13.07
C ASP A 158 3.04 -16.84 13.42
N GLY A 159 2.25 -17.66 12.79
CA GLY A 159 0.80 -17.72 13.02
C GLY A 159 0.05 -18.38 11.88
N ASP A 160 -1.28 -18.32 11.95
CA ASP A 160 -2.15 -18.95 10.96
C ASP A 160 -2.29 -18.05 9.71
N ILE A 161 -1.91 -18.57 8.56
CA ILE A 161 -2.06 -17.87 7.28
C ILE A 161 -3.54 -17.85 6.89
N ARG A 162 -4.11 -16.67 6.73
CA ARG A 162 -5.53 -16.48 6.42
C ARG A 162 -5.79 -16.17 4.96
N ALA A 163 -5.10 -15.18 4.42
CA ALA A 163 -5.33 -14.66 3.07
C ALA A 163 -4.03 -14.17 2.44
N SER A 164 -4.04 -13.98 1.13
CA SER A 164 -2.90 -13.38 0.43
C SER A 164 -3.31 -12.40 -0.66
N ASP A 165 -2.40 -11.48 -0.92
CA ASP A 165 -2.40 -10.62 -2.11
C ASP A 165 -1.13 -10.92 -2.92
N ILE A 166 -1.28 -11.25 -4.20
CA ILE A 166 -0.18 -11.33 -5.17
C ILE A 166 -0.10 -9.98 -5.87
N LEU A 167 0.99 -9.26 -5.64
CA LEU A 167 1.14 -7.87 -6.06
C LEU A 167 2.24 -7.73 -7.12
N HIS A 168 1.97 -6.90 -8.13
CA HIS A 168 2.97 -6.49 -9.12
C HIS A 168 3.29 -5.01 -8.96
N ARG A 169 4.51 -4.69 -8.52
CA ARG A 169 4.97 -3.31 -8.30
C ARG A 169 6.38 -3.13 -8.85
N ASP A 170 6.62 -2.07 -9.59
CA ASP A 170 7.94 -1.70 -10.12
C ASP A 170 8.64 -2.84 -10.88
N GLY A 171 7.87 -3.64 -11.64
CA GLY A 171 8.39 -4.80 -12.38
C GLY A 171 8.78 -5.99 -11.50
N ARG A 172 8.30 -6.05 -10.27
CA ARG A 172 8.58 -7.13 -9.32
C ARG A 172 7.30 -7.69 -8.75
N TRP A 173 7.33 -9.00 -8.46
CA TRP A 173 6.22 -9.70 -7.84
C TRP A 173 6.43 -9.85 -6.33
N TYR A 174 5.35 -9.69 -5.59
CA TYR A 174 5.34 -9.80 -4.14
C TYR A 174 4.15 -10.64 -3.69
N LEU A 175 4.36 -11.40 -2.62
CA LEU A 175 3.32 -12.06 -1.84
C LEU A 175 3.12 -11.26 -0.55
N SER A 176 1.92 -10.74 -0.33
CA SER A 176 1.54 -10.13 0.95
C SER A 176 0.61 -11.09 1.68
N LEU A 177 1.08 -11.69 2.75
CA LEU A 177 0.30 -12.59 3.60
C LEU A 177 -0.45 -11.81 4.66
N THR A 178 -1.67 -12.23 4.95
CA THR A 178 -2.39 -11.87 6.16
C THR A 178 -2.30 -13.05 7.11
N VAL A 179 -1.65 -12.85 8.25
CA VAL A 179 -1.38 -13.89 9.25
C VAL A 179 -2.13 -13.52 10.53
N ALA A 180 -2.87 -14.46 11.10
CA ALA A 180 -3.44 -14.33 12.42
C ALA A 180 -2.41 -14.77 13.45
N VAL A 181 -1.89 -13.83 14.22
CA VAL A 181 -0.88 -14.05 15.26
C VAL A 181 -1.52 -14.00 16.63
N ALA A 182 -1.02 -14.81 17.57
CA ALA A 182 -1.39 -14.67 18.96
C ALA A 182 -1.06 -13.26 19.45
N VAL A 183 -1.90 -12.68 20.29
CA VAL A 183 -1.58 -11.46 21.00
C VAL A 183 -0.79 -11.91 22.23
N PRO A 184 0.53 -11.65 22.31
CA PRO A 184 1.26 -11.99 23.51
C PRO A 184 0.66 -11.22 24.69
N GLU A 185 0.54 -11.84 25.86
CA GLU A 185 0.40 -11.10 27.10
C GLU A 185 1.59 -10.17 27.24
N ARG A 186 1.33 -8.88 27.16
CA ARG A 186 2.40 -7.88 27.06
C ARG A 186 2.84 -7.47 28.43
N ALA A 187 3.98 -7.96 28.85
CA ALA A 187 4.77 -7.24 29.82
C ALA A 187 5.24 -5.93 29.15
N ARG A 188 4.98 -4.80 29.76
CA ARG A 188 5.46 -3.48 29.37
C ARG A 188 6.99 -3.53 29.31
N GLN A 189 7.56 -3.42 28.12
CA GLN A 189 9.02 -3.54 27.94
C GLN A 189 9.75 -2.19 28.00
N ALA A 190 9.03 -1.08 28.00
CA ALA A 190 9.56 0.27 28.04
C ALA A 190 8.88 1.07 29.15
N ASP A 191 9.63 1.91 29.85
CA ASP A 191 9.14 2.72 30.99
C ASP A 191 9.12 4.22 30.66
N GLY A 192 9.87 4.64 29.64
CA GLY A 192 10.03 6.04 29.30
C GLY A 192 8.77 6.67 28.71
N ALA A 193 8.66 7.98 28.91
CA ALA A 193 7.68 8.83 28.22
C ALA A 193 8.42 9.87 27.37
N MET A 194 7.83 10.22 26.22
CA MET A 194 8.34 11.30 25.37
C MET A 194 7.20 12.07 24.70
N ALA A 195 7.44 13.35 24.49
CA ALA A 195 6.63 14.17 23.59
C ALA A 195 7.50 14.63 22.43
N TYR A 196 6.96 14.67 21.21
CA TYR A 196 7.72 15.15 20.07
C TYR A 196 6.89 15.96 19.09
N ASP A 197 7.55 16.90 18.43
CA ASP A 197 7.07 17.60 17.27
C ASP A 197 7.83 17.17 16.02
N TRP A 198 7.17 17.27 14.88
CA TRP A 198 7.74 16.96 13.58
C TRP A 198 8.10 18.23 12.82
N GLY A 199 9.30 18.28 12.26
CA GLY A 199 9.79 19.38 11.46
C GLY A 199 10.32 18.99 10.09
N VAL A 200 10.54 19.99 9.24
CA VAL A 200 11.16 19.82 7.92
C VAL A 200 12.67 19.93 8.01
N GLU A 201 13.19 20.76 8.88
CA GLU A 201 14.61 20.97 9.06
C GLU A 201 15.22 19.87 9.93
N THR A 202 14.78 19.76 11.15
CA THR A 202 14.98 18.61 12.04
C THR A 202 13.75 17.72 11.93
N PHE A 203 13.95 16.45 11.62
CA PHE A 203 12.84 15.52 11.37
C PHE A 203 11.96 15.32 12.59
N LEU A 204 12.56 15.18 13.75
CA LEU A 204 11.87 15.03 15.03
C LEU A 204 12.65 15.79 16.10
N SER A 205 11.94 16.63 16.83
CA SER A 205 12.43 17.28 18.04
C SER A 205 11.50 16.93 19.18
N GLY A 206 12.04 16.49 20.31
CA GLY A 206 11.23 16.03 21.43
C GLY A 206 11.94 16.16 22.76
N VAL A 207 11.15 15.95 23.82
CA VAL A 207 11.63 15.89 25.20
C VAL A 207 11.16 14.60 25.85
N THR A 208 11.98 14.07 26.75
CA THR A 208 11.67 12.89 27.54
C THR A 208 11.11 13.29 28.92
N HIS A 209 10.58 12.32 29.65
CA HIS A 209 10.16 12.50 31.05
C HIS A 209 11.32 12.85 32.01
N ALA A 210 12.58 12.70 31.56
CA ALA A 210 13.78 13.09 32.28
C ALA A 210 14.33 14.46 31.83
N ASP A 211 13.51 15.28 31.14
CA ASP A 211 13.86 16.58 30.55
C ASP A 211 15.05 16.54 29.54
N GLU A 212 15.34 15.35 29.01
CA GLU A 212 16.35 15.20 27.97
C GLU A 212 15.77 15.56 26.60
N THR A 213 16.52 16.32 25.81
CA THR A 213 16.15 16.66 24.45
C THR A 213 16.52 15.51 23.48
N ILE A 214 15.57 15.14 22.63
CA ILE A 214 15.78 14.18 21.55
C ILE A 214 15.68 14.91 20.23
N GLN A 215 16.67 14.70 19.35
CA GLN A 215 16.64 15.20 17.98
C GLN A 215 16.98 14.09 17.01
N ILE A 216 16.24 14.04 15.89
CA ILE A 216 16.52 13.16 14.75
C ILE A 216 16.61 14.05 13.52
N ASP A 217 17.75 14.03 12.86
CA ASP A 217 18.00 14.81 11.66
C ASP A 217 17.14 14.35 10.48
N ASN A 218 16.79 15.30 9.61
CA ASN A 218 16.10 15.00 8.37
C ASN A 218 17.07 14.34 7.37
N PRO A 219 16.82 13.09 6.95
CA PRO A 219 17.67 12.40 5.98
C PRO A 219 17.71 13.04 4.59
N ARG A 220 16.80 13.95 4.27
CA ARG A 220 16.74 14.73 3.01
C ARG A 220 16.83 13.85 1.76
N TRP A 221 16.03 12.79 1.68
CA TRP A 221 16.03 11.79 0.61
C TRP A 221 15.92 12.39 -0.79
N TRP A 222 15.08 13.43 -0.94
CA TRP A 222 14.92 14.12 -2.20
C TRP A 222 16.20 14.83 -2.64
N GLN A 223 16.87 15.51 -1.75
CA GLN A 223 18.09 16.24 -2.06
C GLN A 223 19.22 15.30 -2.50
N GLN A 224 19.37 14.13 -1.83
CA GLN A 224 20.36 13.12 -2.20
C GLN A 224 20.17 12.56 -3.62
N GLU A 225 18.93 12.40 -4.08
CA GLU A 225 18.62 11.76 -5.36
C GLU A 225 18.04 12.75 -6.40
N LYS A 226 18.08 14.06 -6.10
CA LYS A 226 17.45 15.14 -6.91
C LYS A 226 17.97 15.17 -8.33
N GLU A 227 19.30 15.23 -8.49
CA GLU A 227 19.91 15.32 -9.82
C GLU A 227 19.60 14.10 -10.68
N GLN A 228 19.75 12.90 -10.12
CA GLN A 228 19.43 11.66 -10.83
C GLN A 228 17.96 11.62 -11.23
N THR A 229 17.05 12.03 -10.34
CA THR A 229 15.62 12.06 -10.62
C THR A 229 15.29 13.04 -11.73
N ILE A 230 15.88 14.24 -11.72
CA ILE A 230 15.71 15.26 -12.77
C ILE A 230 16.22 14.74 -14.11
N ARG A 231 17.42 14.16 -14.18
CA ARG A 231 17.98 13.56 -15.40
C ARG A 231 17.06 12.49 -15.99
N LEU A 232 16.51 11.63 -15.13
CA LEU A 232 15.57 10.58 -15.55
C LEU A 232 14.23 11.15 -16.00
N GLN A 233 13.72 12.21 -15.37
CA GLN A 233 12.50 12.90 -15.81
C GLN A 233 12.70 13.54 -17.19
N GLN A 234 13.81 14.25 -17.41
CA GLN A 234 14.18 14.81 -18.70
C GLN A 234 14.30 13.73 -19.78
N ALA A 235 14.92 12.58 -19.44
CA ALA A 235 15.00 11.45 -20.36
C ALA A 235 13.63 10.89 -20.77
N VAL A 236 12.61 10.98 -19.92
CA VAL A 236 11.22 10.65 -20.26
C VAL A 236 10.58 11.73 -21.12
N SER A 237 10.76 13.02 -20.76
CA SER A 237 10.16 14.17 -21.46
C SER A 237 10.65 14.30 -22.91
N ARG A 238 11.95 14.02 -23.15
CA ARG A 238 12.54 14.01 -24.52
C ARG A 238 11.96 12.94 -25.43
N LYS A 239 11.05 12.09 -24.97
CA LYS A 239 10.43 11.00 -25.73
C LYS A 239 8.91 11.18 -25.77
N PRO A 240 8.38 12.02 -26.69
CA PRO A 240 6.97 12.39 -26.71
C PRO A 240 6.05 11.19 -27.02
N ASN A 241 6.49 10.25 -27.88
CA ASN A 241 5.68 9.10 -28.25
C ASN A 241 5.49 8.14 -27.08
N ARG A 242 4.29 8.18 -26.48
CA ARG A 242 3.91 7.37 -25.31
C ARG A 242 3.90 5.86 -25.58
N ARG A 243 3.76 5.42 -26.83
CA ARG A 243 3.73 4.00 -27.22
C ARG A 243 5.13 3.42 -27.45
N SER A 244 6.16 4.26 -27.66
CA SER A 244 7.50 3.80 -27.98
C SER A 244 8.14 2.99 -26.85
N ASN A 245 8.85 1.92 -27.19
CA ASN A 245 9.58 1.09 -26.22
C ASN A 245 10.70 1.87 -25.52
N ARG A 246 11.32 2.83 -26.21
CA ARG A 246 12.34 3.72 -25.62
C ARG A 246 11.75 4.57 -24.47
N ARG A 247 10.54 5.12 -24.66
CA ARG A 247 9.84 5.85 -23.59
C ARG A 247 9.43 4.92 -22.45
N LYS A 248 8.87 3.75 -22.74
CA LYS A 248 8.52 2.75 -21.72
C LYS A 248 9.73 2.37 -20.87
N LYS A 249 10.91 2.17 -21.47
CA LYS A 249 12.16 1.89 -20.77
C LYS A 249 12.61 3.06 -19.88
N ALA A 250 12.50 4.30 -20.36
CA ALA A 250 12.85 5.49 -19.58
C ALA A 250 11.89 5.65 -18.37
N VAL A 251 10.58 5.48 -18.56
CA VAL A 251 9.57 5.50 -17.48
C VAL A 251 9.86 4.42 -16.42
N ARG A 252 10.21 3.20 -16.83
CA ARG A 252 10.59 2.12 -15.89
C ARG A 252 11.83 2.49 -15.07
N ARG A 253 12.85 3.12 -15.68
CA ARG A 253 14.05 3.57 -14.96
C ARG A 253 13.72 4.64 -13.92
N LEU A 254 12.91 5.64 -14.29
CA LEU A 254 12.45 6.67 -13.36
C LEU A 254 11.62 6.08 -12.21
N ALA A 255 10.69 5.17 -12.51
CA ALA A 255 9.90 4.48 -11.50
C ALA A 255 10.78 3.66 -10.55
N ALA A 256 11.78 2.94 -11.06
CA ALA A 256 12.71 2.15 -10.26
C ALA A 256 13.56 3.02 -9.32
N ALA A 257 14.02 4.20 -9.78
CA ALA A 257 14.76 5.15 -8.95
C ALA A 257 13.89 5.68 -7.81
N ARG A 258 12.67 6.15 -8.12
CA ARG A 258 11.72 6.62 -7.09
C ARG A 258 11.33 5.53 -6.09
N ALA A 259 11.12 4.32 -6.56
CA ALA A 259 10.82 3.18 -5.69
C ALA A 259 12.00 2.81 -4.77
N LYS A 260 13.26 3.02 -5.22
CA LYS A 260 14.45 2.86 -4.39
C LYS A 260 14.44 3.84 -3.22
N VAL A 261 14.18 5.13 -3.49
CA VAL A 261 14.08 6.17 -2.45
C VAL A 261 12.95 5.84 -1.45
N ALA A 262 11.77 5.48 -1.96
CA ALA A 262 10.64 5.11 -1.09
C ALA A 262 10.96 3.92 -0.17
N ARG A 263 11.75 2.93 -0.66
CA ARG A 263 12.19 1.80 0.19
C ARG A 263 13.21 2.21 1.23
N LYS A 264 14.19 3.05 0.88
CA LYS A 264 15.17 3.60 1.85
C LYS A 264 14.46 4.34 2.98
N ARG A 265 13.49 5.22 2.61
CA ARG A 265 12.68 5.97 3.57
C ARG A 265 11.87 5.04 4.49
N LEU A 266 11.21 4.05 3.92
CA LEU A 266 10.42 3.09 4.69
C LEU A 266 11.30 2.29 5.67
N ASP A 267 12.45 1.82 5.22
CA ASP A 267 13.41 1.07 6.04
C ASP A 267 13.93 1.92 7.20
N TRP A 268 14.38 3.13 6.92
CA TRP A 268 14.80 4.08 7.93
C TRP A 268 13.69 4.38 8.96
N ALA A 269 12.46 4.65 8.48
CA ALA A 269 11.33 4.89 9.36
C ALA A 269 11.03 3.67 10.25
N HIS A 270 11.15 2.45 9.71
CA HIS A 270 11.01 1.24 10.51
C HIS A 270 12.09 1.10 11.59
N GLN A 271 13.35 1.45 11.29
CA GLN A 271 14.47 1.38 12.23
C GLN A 271 14.29 2.41 13.34
N GLN A 272 14.07 3.70 13.00
CA GLN A 272 13.87 4.76 13.99
C GLN A 272 12.67 4.48 14.90
N THR A 273 11.52 4.15 14.31
CA THR A 273 10.32 3.88 15.12
C THR A 273 10.42 2.61 15.95
N ALA A 274 11.25 1.63 15.58
CA ALA A 274 11.50 0.46 16.41
C ALA A 274 12.39 0.81 17.61
N ALA A 275 13.44 1.61 17.39
CA ALA A 275 14.33 2.06 18.45
C ALA A 275 13.58 2.92 19.48
N LEU A 276 12.74 3.86 19.02
CA LEU A 276 11.93 4.71 19.91
C LEU A 276 10.88 3.91 20.69
N ALA A 277 10.13 3.03 20.01
CA ALA A 277 9.11 2.21 20.69
C ALA A 277 9.70 1.19 21.69
N GLY A 278 10.99 0.86 21.54
CA GLY A 278 11.70 0.03 22.52
C GLY A 278 12.11 0.80 23.78
N LYS A 279 12.13 2.13 23.76
CA LYS A 279 12.53 2.98 24.87
C LYS A 279 11.34 3.65 25.58
N TYR A 280 10.31 4.05 24.82
CA TYR A 280 9.23 4.90 25.32
C TYR A 280 7.88 4.16 25.28
N ALA A 281 7.27 4.04 26.45
CA ALA A 281 5.96 3.43 26.62
C ALA A 281 4.81 4.43 26.46
N LEU A 282 5.03 5.70 26.76
CA LEU A 282 4.07 6.78 26.54
C LEU A 282 4.64 7.75 25.52
N VAL A 283 3.91 7.96 24.43
CA VAL A 283 4.32 8.89 23.37
C VAL A 283 3.20 9.88 23.08
N ALA A 284 3.51 11.17 23.16
CA ALA A 284 2.62 12.27 22.80
C ALA A 284 3.14 13.00 21.54
N THR A 285 2.24 13.39 20.66
CA THR A 285 2.55 14.23 19.48
C THR A 285 1.34 15.00 19.03
N GLU A 286 1.54 16.06 18.23
CA GLU A 286 0.46 16.80 17.62
C GLU A 286 -0.26 16.01 16.51
N GLU A 287 -1.57 16.23 16.37
CA GLU A 287 -2.36 15.68 15.27
C GLU A 287 -2.09 16.46 13.98
N LEU A 288 -1.23 15.94 13.10
CA LEU A 288 -0.86 16.59 11.85
C LEU A 288 -1.93 16.46 10.76
N THR A 289 -2.52 17.56 10.34
CA THR A 289 -3.42 17.61 9.18
C THR A 289 -2.65 17.75 7.87
N LEU A 290 -1.89 16.71 7.50
CA LEU A 290 -1.00 16.71 6.34
C LEU A 290 -1.67 17.12 5.01
N LYS A 291 -2.95 16.80 4.83
CA LYS A 291 -3.72 17.21 3.66
C LYS A 291 -3.83 18.74 3.55
N ASN A 292 -4.03 19.43 4.66
CA ASN A 292 -4.11 20.88 4.69
C ASN A 292 -2.71 21.49 4.54
N MET A 293 -1.72 20.93 5.23
CA MET A 293 -0.33 21.40 5.15
C MET A 293 0.23 21.33 3.73
N THR A 294 -0.13 20.29 2.95
CA THR A 294 0.35 20.08 1.57
C THR A 294 -0.63 20.55 0.50
N ARG A 295 -1.65 21.33 0.85
CA ARG A 295 -2.59 21.90 -0.11
C ARG A 295 -1.88 22.78 -1.13
N SER A 296 -2.29 22.67 -2.41
CA SER A 296 -1.77 23.54 -3.47
C SER A 296 -2.16 25.00 -3.25
N ALA A 297 -1.25 25.91 -3.55
CA ALA A 297 -1.50 27.35 -3.56
C ALA A 297 -1.81 27.88 -4.98
N SER A 298 -2.11 27.03 -5.96
CA SER A 298 -2.31 27.45 -7.36
C SER A 298 -3.54 28.33 -7.58
N GLY A 299 -4.52 28.34 -6.64
CA GLY A 299 -5.74 29.10 -6.79
C GLY A 299 -6.66 28.59 -7.91
N THR A 300 -7.57 29.42 -8.37
CA THR A 300 -8.43 29.21 -9.54
C THR A 300 -7.99 30.09 -10.71
N VAL A 301 -8.69 30.03 -11.84
CA VAL A 301 -8.43 30.91 -13.00
C VAL A 301 -8.84 32.34 -12.67
N GLU A 302 -9.93 32.51 -11.89
CA GLU A 302 -10.44 33.83 -11.47
C GLU A 302 -9.60 34.43 -10.34
N GLU A 303 -9.09 33.59 -9.44
CA GLU A 303 -8.24 33.99 -8.31
C GLU A 303 -6.92 33.21 -8.34
N PRO A 304 -5.93 33.62 -9.14
CA PRO A 304 -4.64 32.98 -9.21
C PRO A 304 -3.91 33.00 -7.85
N GLY A 305 -3.35 31.84 -7.50
CA GLY A 305 -2.63 31.70 -6.24
C GLY A 305 -1.33 32.49 -6.19
N LYS A 306 -0.94 32.92 -4.98
CA LYS A 306 0.33 33.61 -4.71
C LYS A 306 1.38 32.64 -4.21
N GLN A 307 2.67 32.95 -4.48
CA GLN A 307 3.83 32.16 -4.00
C GLN A 307 3.75 30.63 -4.32
N VAL A 308 3.15 30.27 -5.45
CA VAL A 308 2.89 28.86 -5.84
C VAL A 308 4.18 28.03 -5.88
N ALA A 309 5.28 28.59 -6.40
CA ALA A 309 6.56 27.90 -6.49
C ALA A 309 7.17 27.62 -5.10
N GLN A 310 7.11 28.59 -4.19
CA GLN A 310 7.59 28.45 -2.81
C GLN A 310 6.78 27.39 -2.06
N LYS A 311 5.44 27.46 -2.15
CA LYS A 311 4.56 26.47 -1.52
C LYS A 311 4.76 25.06 -2.11
N ALA A 312 4.98 24.95 -3.42
CA ALA A 312 5.29 23.67 -4.04
C ALA A 312 6.65 23.09 -3.56
N GLY A 313 7.62 23.97 -3.30
CA GLY A 313 8.89 23.62 -2.65
C GLY A 313 8.68 23.04 -1.25
N LEU A 314 7.99 23.79 -0.39
CA LEU A 314 7.64 23.35 0.96
C LEU A 314 6.85 22.04 0.96
N ASN A 315 5.83 21.91 0.11
CA ASN A 315 5.06 20.69 -0.01
C ASN A 315 5.93 19.47 -0.38
N ARG A 316 6.95 19.69 -1.22
CA ARG A 316 7.90 18.64 -1.60
C ARG A 316 8.74 18.18 -0.41
N GLU A 317 9.26 19.12 0.38
CA GLU A 317 10.03 18.82 1.59
C GLU A 317 9.16 18.07 2.63
N ILE A 318 7.94 18.56 2.90
CA ILE A 318 6.98 17.87 3.79
C ILE A 318 6.70 16.43 3.32
N LEU A 319 6.46 16.23 2.01
CA LEU A 319 6.20 14.91 1.46
C LEU A 319 7.44 14.01 1.41
N ASP A 320 8.63 14.61 1.36
CA ASP A 320 9.89 13.86 1.38
C ASP A 320 10.17 13.24 2.74
N THR A 321 9.84 13.92 3.83
CA THR A 321 9.98 13.37 5.19
C THR A 321 8.94 12.29 5.49
N ALA A 322 7.77 12.31 4.81
CA ALA A 322 6.64 11.37 4.99
C ALA A 322 6.21 11.19 6.47
N PRO A 323 5.87 12.30 7.19
CA PRO A 323 5.57 12.26 8.63
C PRO A 323 4.41 11.31 8.96
N GLY A 324 3.34 11.28 8.16
CA GLY A 324 2.23 10.38 8.39
C GLY A 324 2.59 8.89 8.32
N LEU A 325 3.57 8.52 7.50
CA LEU A 325 4.11 7.16 7.48
C LEU A 325 4.84 6.88 8.80
N PHE A 326 5.72 7.77 9.22
CA PHE A 326 6.49 7.63 10.46
C PHE A 326 5.57 7.52 11.68
N THR A 327 4.64 8.46 11.86
CA THR A 327 3.66 8.47 12.94
C THR A 327 2.84 7.18 12.98
N SER A 328 2.36 6.72 11.81
CA SER A 328 1.61 5.46 11.73
C SER A 328 2.44 4.25 12.15
N LEU A 329 3.71 4.19 11.74
CA LEU A 329 4.64 3.12 12.10
C LEU A 329 5.00 3.17 13.60
N PHE A 330 5.21 4.36 14.13
CA PHE A 330 5.57 4.55 15.53
C PHE A 330 4.40 4.21 16.46
N ARG A 331 3.23 4.77 16.17
CA ARG A 331 2.00 4.51 16.94
C ARG A 331 1.69 3.03 17.05
N TYR A 332 1.67 2.28 15.95
CA TYR A 332 1.33 0.86 16.06
C TYR A 332 2.39 0.06 16.84
N LYS A 333 3.68 0.45 16.77
CA LYS A 333 4.73 -0.23 17.51
C LYS A 333 4.66 0.04 19.01
N VAL A 334 4.39 1.29 19.41
CA VAL A 334 4.14 1.65 20.82
C VAL A 334 2.96 0.87 21.37
N LEU A 335 1.83 0.88 20.66
CA LEU A 335 0.65 0.11 21.08
C LEU A 335 0.91 -1.40 21.09
N GLU A 336 1.75 -1.90 20.18
CA GLU A 336 2.14 -3.30 20.13
C GLU A 336 2.97 -3.75 21.33
N THR A 337 3.81 -2.87 21.87
CA THR A 337 4.62 -3.12 23.08
C THR A 337 3.86 -2.84 24.38
N GLY A 338 2.54 -2.62 24.33
CA GLY A 338 1.72 -2.32 25.49
C GLY A 338 1.80 -0.87 25.98
N GLY A 339 2.40 0.02 25.19
CA GLY A 339 2.49 1.45 25.47
C GLY A 339 1.21 2.21 25.15
N GLU A 340 1.23 3.51 25.41
CA GLU A 340 0.14 4.45 25.19
C GLU A 340 0.52 5.52 24.18
N TRP A 341 -0.46 5.98 23.41
CA TRP A 341 -0.29 7.02 22.40
C TRP A 341 -1.29 8.14 22.60
N VAL A 342 -0.80 9.38 22.66
CA VAL A 342 -1.61 10.58 22.84
C VAL A 342 -1.48 11.48 21.61
N ASP A 343 -2.60 11.77 20.98
CA ASP A 343 -2.70 12.78 19.93
C ASP A 343 -3.12 14.11 20.60
N ALA A 344 -2.21 15.07 20.67
CA ALA A 344 -2.49 16.40 21.21
C ALA A 344 -3.21 17.24 20.14
N PRO A 345 -4.31 17.92 20.46
CA PRO A 345 -4.99 18.79 19.50
C PRO A 345 -4.09 19.95 19.09
N THR A 346 -3.96 20.21 17.80
CA THR A 346 -3.37 21.46 17.28
C THR A 346 -4.28 22.64 17.61
N ARG A 347 -3.72 23.68 18.18
CA ARG A 347 -4.44 24.95 18.44
C ARG A 347 -4.76 25.71 17.15
#